data_9eb1b79ee536d5ba1dc7f4ef5a43acb7
#
_entry.id   9eb1b79ee536d5ba1dc7f4ef5a43acb7
#
_cell.length_a   1.000
_cell.length_b   1.000
_cell.length_c   1.000
_cell.angle_alpha   90.00
_cell.angle_beta   90.00
_cell.angle_gamma   90.00
#
_symmetry.space_group_name_H-M   'P 1'
#
loop_
_entity.id
_entity.type
_entity.pdbx_description
1 polymer ?
#
loop_
_entity_poly.entity_id
_entity_poly.type
_entity_poly.pdbx_seq_one_letter_code
_entity_poly.pdbx_strand_id
1 'polypeptide(L)'
;MNKINLKKRIKQFTLLTALILSAATLSTANNIYENLYSFRSKRKVENPDPDSELKQRVKDRIRDVSTRAEAEERLVWVEVPVWRLKDGKKISDRERFQVLDVLADEVKEIFHEIHKGKEKFPIKRLIGYSWRGSLKSLHSTGRAIDLNPEENPQVNSNGKAIVGKSWEPNSNPYSIKPDGDVVRAFTKRGWIWGANFRTRDYMHFGFDEM
;
A
#
# COMPACT_ATOMS: atom_id res chain seq x y z
N MET A 1 -72.43 -28.72 -13.47
CA MET A 1 -71.21 -28.11 -12.87
C MET A 1 -70.83 -26.90 -13.72
N ASN A 2 -70.87 -25.70 -13.14
CA ASN A 2 -70.93 -24.43 -13.88
C ASN A 2 -69.51 -24.07 -14.40
N LYS A 3 -69.35 -23.85 -15.74
CA LYS A 3 -68.08 -23.53 -16.43
C LYS A 3 -67.29 -22.37 -15.80
N ILE A 4 -67.98 -21.50 -15.09
CA ILE A 4 -67.39 -20.37 -14.37
C ILE A 4 -66.57 -20.82 -13.17
N ASN A 5 -67.01 -21.87 -12.46
CA ASN A 5 -66.31 -22.40 -11.28
C ASN A 5 -65.02 -23.16 -11.63
N LEU A 6 -64.97 -23.78 -12.80
CA LEU A 6 -63.78 -24.48 -13.28
C LEU A 6 -62.66 -23.52 -13.66
N LYS A 7 -62.98 -22.40 -14.37
CA LYS A 7 -62.01 -21.39 -14.72
C LYS A 7 -61.40 -20.67 -13.50
N LYS A 8 -62.19 -20.44 -12.43
CA LYS A 8 -61.72 -19.86 -11.17
C LYS A 8 -60.76 -20.79 -10.43
N ARG A 9 -61.05 -22.10 -10.40
CA ARG A 9 -60.18 -23.12 -9.79
C ARG A 9 -58.86 -23.29 -10.55
N ILE A 10 -58.89 -23.28 -11.88
CA ILE A 10 -57.69 -23.34 -12.72
C ILE A 10 -56.79 -22.10 -12.49
N LYS A 11 -57.35 -20.88 -12.42
CA LYS A 11 -56.59 -19.65 -12.11
C LYS A 11 -55.97 -19.68 -10.69
N GLN A 12 -56.67 -20.21 -9.72
CA GLN A 12 -56.11 -20.34 -8.36
C GLN A 12 -55.01 -21.40 -8.29
N PHE A 13 -55.14 -22.51 -9.04
CA PHE A 13 -54.11 -23.54 -9.08
C PHE A 13 -52.83 -23.04 -9.79
N THR A 14 -52.96 -22.31 -10.92
CA THR A 14 -51.81 -21.68 -11.62
C THR A 14 -51.14 -20.59 -10.81
N LEU A 15 -51.89 -19.81 -10.02
CA LEU A 15 -51.30 -18.80 -9.13
C LEU A 15 -50.52 -19.43 -7.95
N LEU A 16 -51.06 -20.53 -7.39
CA LEU A 16 -50.41 -21.26 -6.26
C LEU A 16 -49.15 -21.96 -6.73
N THR A 17 -49.14 -22.60 -7.90
CA THR A 17 -47.94 -23.23 -8.46
C THR A 17 -46.89 -22.20 -8.86
N ALA A 18 -47.25 -21.01 -9.38
CA ALA A 18 -46.30 -19.94 -9.64
C ALA A 18 -45.65 -19.36 -8.35
N LEU A 19 -46.43 -19.24 -7.26
CA LEU A 19 -45.91 -18.80 -5.97
C LEU A 19 -44.96 -19.83 -5.35
N ILE A 20 -45.25 -21.12 -5.45
CA ILE A 20 -44.40 -22.21 -4.94
C ILE A 20 -43.09 -22.28 -5.74
N LEU A 21 -43.12 -22.13 -7.07
CA LEU A 21 -41.93 -22.10 -7.88
C LEU A 21 -41.08 -20.84 -7.60
N SER A 22 -41.67 -19.69 -7.33
CA SER A 22 -40.92 -18.47 -6.99
C SER A 22 -40.28 -18.56 -5.61
N ALA A 23 -40.96 -19.18 -4.64
CA ALA A 23 -40.40 -19.41 -3.29
C ALA A 23 -39.23 -20.43 -3.31
N ALA A 24 -39.35 -21.50 -4.12
CA ALA A 24 -38.28 -22.48 -4.28
C ALA A 24 -37.05 -21.88 -4.99
N THR A 25 -37.23 -21.00 -5.98
CA THR A 25 -36.12 -20.31 -6.65
C THR A 25 -35.45 -19.26 -5.76
N LEU A 26 -36.21 -18.57 -4.87
CA LEU A 26 -35.61 -17.67 -3.88
C LEU A 26 -34.81 -18.43 -2.83
N SER A 27 -35.31 -19.58 -2.36
CA SER A 27 -34.61 -20.41 -1.38
C SER A 27 -33.31 -21.00 -1.92
N THR A 28 -33.31 -21.45 -3.19
CA THR A 28 -32.08 -21.93 -3.85
C THR A 28 -31.11 -20.80 -4.12
N ALA A 29 -31.57 -19.61 -4.53
CA ALA A 29 -30.72 -18.44 -4.72
C ALA A 29 -30.08 -17.98 -3.41
N ASN A 30 -30.83 -17.95 -2.29
CA ASN A 30 -30.28 -17.61 -0.97
C ASN A 30 -29.27 -18.67 -0.50
N ASN A 31 -29.52 -19.94 -0.72
CA ASN A 31 -28.58 -21.01 -0.34
C ASN A 31 -27.29 -20.95 -1.17
N ILE A 32 -27.36 -20.61 -2.46
CA ILE A 32 -26.18 -20.36 -3.29
C ILE A 32 -25.43 -19.11 -2.83
N TYR A 33 -26.14 -18.04 -2.46
CA TYR A 33 -25.54 -16.82 -1.94
C TYR A 33 -24.81 -17.05 -0.61
N GLU A 34 -25.44 -17.73 0.35
CA GLU A 34 -24.85 -18.10 1.63
C GLU A 34 -23.63 -19.02 1.46
N ASN A 35 -23.71 -20.00 0.55
CA ASN A 35 -22.58 -20.86 0.24
C ASN A 35 -21.40 -20.10 -0.41
N LEU A 36 -21.69 -19.18 -1.33
CA LEU A 36 -20.68 -18.32 -1.95
C LEU A 36 -20.07 -17.34 -0.94
N TYR A 37 -20.89 -16.80 -0.03
CA TYR A 37 -20.42 -15.89 1.01
C TYR A 37 -19.55 -16.64 2.04
N SER A 38 -19.97 -17.84 2.48
CA SER A 38 -19.18 -18.68 3.38
C SER A 38 -17.87 -19.16 2.75
N PHE A 39 -17.89 -19.51 1.46
CA PHE A 39 -16.70 -19.89 0.71
C PHE A 39 -15.73 -18.70 0.53
N ARG A 40 -16.26 -17.49 0.29
CA ARG A 40 -15.47 -16.26 0.19
C ARG A 40 -14.90 -15.83 1.54
N SER A 41 -15.69 -16.02 2.63
CA SER A 41 -15.25 -15.78 4.01
C SER A 41 -14.16 -16.76 4.43
N LYS A 42 -14.32 -18.05 4.12
CA LYS A 42 -13.30 -19.09 4.41
C LYS A 42 -12.02 -18.86 3.61
N ARG A 43 -12.10 -18.45 2.31
CA ARG A 43 -10.91 -18.09 1.54
C ARG A 43 -10.14 -16.88 2.14
N LYS A 44 -10.87 -15.96 2.77
CA LYS A 44 -10.23 -14.81 3.44
C LYS A 44 -9.46 -15.21 4.69
N VAL A 45 -9.81 -16.35 5.29
CA VAL A 45 -9.10 -16.94 6.45
C VAL A 45 -7.93 -17.83 6.01
N GLU A 46 -8.02 -18.46 4.82
CA GLU A 46 -6.98 -19.35 4.30
C GLU A 46 -5.86 -18.63 3.51
N ASN A 47 -6.10 -17.38 3.06
CA ASN A 47 -5.07 -16.52 2.48
C ASN A 47 -5.05 -15.20 3.26
N PRO A 48 -4.14 -15.03 4.21
CA PRO A 48 -3.96 -13.77 4.88
C PRO A 48 -3.67 -12.70 3.83
N ASP A 49 -4.21 -11.50 4.06
CA ASP A 49 -3.92 -10.33 3.25
C ASP A 49 -2.39 -10.22 3.06
N PRO A 50 -1.86 -10.14 1.84
CA PRO A 50 -0.43 -10.05 1.59
C PRO A 50 0.26 -8.98 2.44
N ASP A 51 -0.43 -7.86 2.70
CA ASP A 51 0.06 -6.80 3.58
C ASP A 51 0.18 -7.28 5.04
N SER A 52 -0.72 -8.14 5.51
CA SER A 52 -0.67 -8.68 6.87
C SER A 52 0.46 -9.69 7.05
N GLU A 53 0.75 -10.48 6.01
CA GLU A 53 1.86 -11.43 6.01
C GLU A 53 3.21 -10.69 6.03
N LEU A 54 3.36 -9.67 5.19
CA LEU A 54 4.59 -8.87 5.16
C LEU A 54 4.82 -8.14 6.49
N LYS A 55 3.78 -7.57 7.08
CA LYS A 55 3.85 -6.94 8.41
C LYS A 55 4.31 -7.94 9.48
N GLN A 56 3.77 -9.16 9.47
CA GLN A 56 4.18 -10.19 10.41
C GLN A 56 5.66 -10.59 10.21
N ARG A 57 6.11 -10.77 8.97
CA ARG A 57 7.51 -11.06 8.64
C ARG A 57 8.45 -9.95 9.12
N VAL A 58 8.07 -8.69 8.92
CA VAL A 58 8.85 -7.54 9.42
C VAL A 58 8.92 -7.54 10.94
N LYS A 59 7.77 -7.72 11.62
CA LYS A 59 7.70 -7.81 13.08
C LYS A 59 8.58 -8.93 13.64
N ASP A 60 8.52 -10.11 13.04
CA ASP A 60 9.34 -11.24 13.46
C ASP A 60 10.83 -10.99 13.21
N ARG A 61 11.15 -10.32 12.10
CA ARG A 61 12.54 -10.06 11.72
C ARG A 61 13.24 -9.06 12.62
N ILE A 62 12.50 -8.12 13.24
CA ILE A 62 13.08 -7.08 14.11
C ILE A 62 12.85 -7.34 15.61
N ARG A 63 12.11 -8.40 15.97
CA ARG A 63 11.68 -8.68 17.37
C ARG A 63 12.83 -8.64 18.36
N ASP A 64 13.94 -9.27 18.03
CA ASP A 64 15.08 -9.47 18.92
C ASP A 64 16.23 -8.49 18.64
N VAL A 65 15.96 -7.43 17.85
CA VAL A 65 16.96 -6.40 17.56
C VAL A 65 17.06 -5.45 18.74
N SER A 66 18.21 -5.43 19.38
CA SER A 66 18.50 -4.59 20.54
C SER A 66 19.69 -3.63 20.35
N THR A 67 20.53 -3.91 19.34
CA THR A 67 21.75 -3.13 19.04
C THR A 67 21.78 -2.68 17.58
N ARG A 68 22.65 -1.70 17.31
CA ARG A 68 22.95 -1.27 15.95
C ARG A 68 23.50 -2.42 15.09
N ALA A 69 24.45 -3.18 15.62
CA ALA A 69 25.08 -4.29 14.89
C ALA A 69 24.04 -5.34 14.46
N GLU A 70 23.16 -5.75 15.37
CA GLU A 70 22.08 -6.68 15.06
C GLU A 70 21.10 -6.13 14.02
N ALA A 71 20.84 -4.81 13.99
CA ALA A 71 20.05 -4.20 12.94
C ALA A 71 20.78 -4.25 11.59
N GLU A 72 22.09 -3.93 11.58
CA GLU A 72 22.90 -3.93 10.36
C GLU A 72 23.06 -5.33 9.74
N GLU A 73 23.10 -6.39 10.53
CA GLU A 73 23.13 -7.79 10.07
C GLU A 73 21.85 -8.21 9.29
N ARG A 74 20.77 -7.46 9.43
CA ARG A 74 19.49 -7.74 8.79
C ARG A 74 19.23 -6.89 7.55
N LEU A 75 20.21 -6.10 7.15
CA LEU A 75 20.13 -5.24 5.98
C LEU A 75 20.67 -5.93 4.74
N VAL A 76 20.01 -5.62 3.62
CA VAL A 76 20.53 -6.01 2.30
C VAL A 76 20.59 -4.79 1.39
N TRP A 77 21.53 -4.82 0.45
CA TRP A 77 21.60 -3.85 -0.62
C TRP A 77 20.54 -4.16 -1.68
N VAL A 78 19.73 -3.17 -2.02
CA VAL A 78 18.84 -3.21 -3.17
C VAL A 78 19.32 -2.22 -4.23
N GLU A 79 19.17 -2.59 -5.48
CA GLU A 79 19.37 -1.74 -6.64
C GLU A 79 18.03 -1.55 -7.34
N VAL A 80 17.67 -0.29 -7.57
CA VAL A 80 16.37 0.08 -8.12
C VAL A 80 16.51 1.03 -9.30
N PRO A 81 15.60 0.99 -10.29
CA PRO A 81 15.57 1.96 -11.37
C PRO A 81 15.05 3.32 -10.86
N VAL A 82 15.68 4.39 -11.31
CA VAL A 82 15.30 5.76 -11.00
C VAL A 82 15.32 6.64 -12.23
N TRP A 83 14.57 7.73 -12.22
CA TRP A 83 14.76 8.81 -13.18
C TRP A 83 15.68 9.86 -12.59
N ARG A 84 16.63 10.35 -13.40
CA ARG A 84 17.45 11.53 -13.10
C ARG A 84 17.03 12.67 -14.03
N LEU A 85 17.05 13.88 -13.52
CA LEU A 85 16.86 15.07 -14.35
C LEU A 85 18.23 15.68 -14.65
N LYS A 86 18.65 15.62 -15.92
CA LYS A 86 19.92 16.17 -16.39
C LYS A 86 19.64 17.07 -17.60
N ASP A 87 20.06 18.33 -17.52
CA ASP A 87 19.86 19.32 -18.58
C ASP A 87 18.39 19.38 -19.07
N GLY A 88 17.44 19.38 -18.13
CA GLY A 88 16.01 19.41 -18.40
C GLY A 88 15.42 18.09 -18.95
N LYS A 89 16.23 17.05 -19.15
CA LYS A 89 15.80 15.76 -19.68
C LYS A 89 15.78 14.70 -18.59
N LYS A 90 14.76 13.85 -18.60
CA LYS A 90 14.65 12.69 -17.70
C LYS A 90 15.40 11.52 -18.31
N ILE A 91 16.42 11.04 -17.60
CA ILE A 91 17.28 9.92 -18.00
C ILE A 91 17.09 8.77 -17.01
N SER A 92 16.88 7.55 -17.51
CA SER A 92 16.82 6.35 -16.68
C SER A 92 18.20 6.01 -16.13
N ASP A 93 18.27 5.72 -14.83
CA ASP A 93 19.48 5.40 -14.09
C ASP A 93 19.15 4.36 -13.00
N ARG A 94 20.12 4.01 -12.17
CA ARG A 94 19.97 3.11 -11.03
C ARG A 94 20.49 3.74 -9.76
N GLU A 95 19.90 3.35 -8.62
CA GLU A 95 20.32 3.75 -7.29
C GLU A 95 20.46 2.53 -6.38
N ARG A 96 21.43 2.55 -5.47
CA ARG A 96 21.65 1.47 -4.50
C ARG A 96 21.56 2.02 -3.08
N PHE A 97 20.83 1.31 -2.23
CA PHE A 97 20.71 1.64 -0.81
C PHE A 97 20.36 0.37 -0.01
N GLN A 98 20.47 0.47 1.30
CA GLN A 98 20.17 -0.65 2.19
C GLN A 98 18.76 -0.54 2.78
N VAL A 99 18.10 -1.68 2.87
CA VAL A 99 16.79 -1.86 3.51
C VAL A 99 16.80 -3.14 4.34
N LEU A 100 15.81 -3.30 5.22
CA LEU A 100 15.56 -4.56 5.91
C LEU A 100 15.34 -5.67 4.87
N ASP A 101 16.00 -6.81 5.03
CA ASP A 101 16.04 -7.90 4.05
C ASP A 101 14.65 -8.39 3.59
N VAL A 102 13.70 -8.52 4.53
CA VAL A 102 12.33 -8.96 4.22
C VAL A 102 11.51 -7.94 3.41
N LEU A 103 11.97 -6.67 3.32
CA LEU A 103 11.34 -5.61 2.52
C LEU A 103 11.98 -5.46 1.13
N ALA A 104 13.07 -6.18 0.83
CA ALA A 104 13.87 -5.95 -0.36
C ALA A 104 13.07 -6.08 -1.68
N ASP A 105 12.26 -7.11 -1.81
CA ASP A 105 11.50 -7.35 -3.04
C ASP A 105 10.34 -6.37 -3.17
N GLU A 106 9.65 -6.07 -2.06
CA GLU A 106 8.61 -5.05 -2.02
C GLU A 106 9.14 -3.67 -2.46
N VAL A 107 10.31 -3.28 -1.95
CA VAL A 107 10.97 -2.03 -2.32
C VAL A 107 11.34 -2.00 -3.82
N LYS A 108 11.87 -3.08 -4.37
CA LYS A 108 12.15 -3.16 -5.82
C LYS A 108 10.87 -2.96 -6.65
N GLU A 109 9.76 -3.61 -6.26
CA GLU A 109 8.48 -3.45 -6.97
C GLU A 109 7.93 -2.02 -6.88
N ILE A 110 8.05 -1.37 -5.71
CA ILE A 110 7.67 0.05 -5.56
C ILE A 110 8.43 0.93 -6.55
N PHE A 111 9.76 0.79 -6.60
CA PHE A 111 10.57 1.63 -7.51
C PHE A 111 10.39 1.28 -8.98
N HIS A 112 10.15 0.03 -9.34
CA HIS A 112 9.76 -0.37 -10.68
C HIS A 112 8.44 0.31 -11.10
N GLU A 113 7.47 0.41 -10.22
CA GLU A 113 6.22 1.09 -10.48
C GLU A 113 6.40 2.60 -10.64
N ILE A 114 7.14 3.26 -9.73
CA ILE A 114 7.47 4.68 -9.84
C ILE A 114 8.18 4.96 -11.17
N HIS A 115 9.13 4.10 -11.55
CA HIS A 115 9.88 4.25 -12.79
C HIS A 115 9.01 4.09 -14.04
N LYS A 116 8.02 3.18 -14.03
CA LYS A 116 7.02 2.99 -15.10
C LYS A 116 5.93 4.05 -15.09
N GLY A 117 5.80 4.80 -14.00
CA GLY A 117 4.76 5.80 -13.79
C GLY A 117 4.82 6.95 -14.82
N LYS A 118 3.67 7.56 -15.06
CA LYS A 118 3.53 8.63 -16.07
C LYS A 118 4.33 9.89 -15.71
N GLU A 119 4.53 10.13 -14.41
CA GLU A 119 5.28 11.30 -13.93
C GLU A 119 6.76 11.18 -14.23
N LYS A 120 7.30 9.94 -14.36
CA LYS A 120 8.74 9.72 -14.43
C LYS A 120 9.45 10.56 -13.35
N PHE A 121 9.00 10.38 -12.09
CA PHE A 121 9.44 11.20 -10.96
C PHE A 121 10.96 11.17 -10.81
N PRO A 122 11.66 12.32 -10.90
CA PRO A 122 13.11 12.35 -10.82
C PRO A 122 13.58 12.22 -9.37
N ILE A 123 14.51 11.32 -9.13
CA ILE A 123 15.13 11.10 -7.83
C ILE A 123 16.53 11.68 -7.86
N LYS A 124 16.79 12.65 -7.01
CA LYS A 124 18.08 13.33 -6.84
C LYS A 124 18.89 12.65 -5.73
N ARG A 125 18.22 12.31 -4.65
CA ARG A 125 18.81 11.66 -3.49
C ARG A 125 17.79 10.68 -2.87
N LEU A 126 18.30 9.53 -2.48
CA LEU A 126 17.52 8.47 -1.82
C LEU A 126 18.29 8.03 -0.56
N ILE A 127 17.58 7.87 0.55
CA ILE A 127 18.15 7.40 1.81
C ILE A 127 17.27 6.24 2.31
N GLY A 128 17.82 5.05 2.43
CA GLY A 128 17.21 3.92 3.11
C GLY A 128 17.68 3.81 4.56
N TYR A 129 18.45 2.75 4.88
CA TYR A 129 19.06 2.63 6.21
C TYR A 129 19.94 3.85 6.52
N SER A 130 19.75 4.36 7.71
CA SER A 130 20.59 5.41 8.29
C SER A 130 20.47 5.34 9.81
N TRP A 131 21.58 5.07 10.49
CA TRP A 131 21.59 5.03 11.95
C TRP A 131 21.28 6.41 12.55
N ARG A 132 20.20 6.51 13.32
CA ARG A 132 19.70 7.75 13.95
C ARG A 132 19.94 7.78 15.47
N GLY A 133 20.89 6.99 15.98
CA GLY A 133 21.19 6.91 17.41
C GLY A 133 20.21 6.07 18.25
N SER A 134 19.15 5.54 17.66
CA SER A 134 18.11 4.76 18.35
C SER A 134 17.41 3.82 17.39
N LEU A 135 17.06 2.63 17.87
CA LEU A 135 16.21 1.65 17.15
C LEU A 135 14.73 2.08 17.00
N LYS A 136 14.32 3.14 17.72
CA LYS A 136 12.96 3.71 17.54
C LYS A 136 12.77 4.33 16.16
N SER A 137 13.83 4.73 15.47
CA SER A 137 13.77 5.26 14.12
C SER A 137 13.63 4.10 13.12
N LEU A 138 12.65 4.18 12.24
CA LEU A 138 12.48 3.20 11.15
C LEU A 138 13.70 3.14 10.22
N HIS A 139 14.40 4.26 10.02
CA HIS A 139 15.67 4.27 9.27
C HIS A 139 16.76 3.42 9.92
N SER A 140 16.82 3.39 11.25
CA SER A 140 17.84 2.62 11.97
C SER A 140 17.69 1.11 11.84
N THR A 141 16.54 0.66 11.34
CA THR A 141 16.23 -0.75 11.07
C THR A 141 15.95 -1.04 9.60
N GLY A 142 16.23 -0.08 8.69
CA GLY A 142 16.01 -0.25 7.26
C GLY A 142 14.54 -0.32 6.82
N ARG A 143 13.62 0.21 7.64
CA ARG A 143 12.17 0.20 7.41
C ARG A 143 11.63 1.55 6.91
N ALA A 144 12.51 2.48 6.55
CA ALA A 144 12.10 3.78 6.01
C ALA A 144 12.97 4.18 4.82
N ILE A 145 12.36 4.98 3.95
CA ILE A 145 12.99 5.52 2.75
C ILE A 145 12.66 7.01 2.65
N ASP A 146 13.70 7.85 2.53
CA ASP A 146 13.54 9.27 2.25
C ASP A 146 13.86 9.56 0.78
N LEU A 147 13.02 10.33 0.10
CA LEU A 147 13.18 10.75 -1.29
C LEU A 147 13.36 12.26 -1.38
N ASN A 148 14.43 12.70 -2.04
CA ASN A 148 14.74 14.11 -2.31
C ASN A 148 14.58 15.00 -1.06
N PRO A 149 15.33 14.79 0.02
CA PRO A 149 15.15 15.49 1.30
C PRO A 149 15.17 17.01 1.20
N GLU A 150 15.92 17.55 0.25
CA GLU A 150 16.04 19.01 0.04
C GLU A 150 14.71 19.63 -0.42
N GLU A 151 13.98 18.92 -1.30
CA GLU A 151 12.76 19.37 -1.95
C GLU A 151 11.48 18.80 -1.30
N ASN A 152 11.65 17.94 -0.28
CA ASN A 152 10.57 17.32 0.50
C ASN A 152 10.90 17.43 1.99
N PRO A 153 10.83 18.63 2.57
CA PRO A 153 11.33 18.89 3.91
C PRO A 153 10.53 18.20 5.00
N GLN A 154 11.19 17.96 6.14
CA GLN A 154 10.50 17.84 7.40
C GLN A 154 10.18 19.24 7.93
N VAL A 155 8.94 19.47 8.38
CA VAL A 155 8.51 20.78 8.88
C VAL A 155 8.01 20.68 10.32
N ASN A 156 8.20 21.73 11.09
CA ASN A 156 7.62 21.84 12.43
C ASN A 156 6.11 22.17 12.38
N SER A 157 5.49 22.29 13.55
CA SER A 157 4.05 22.62 13.68
C SER A 157 3.65 23.92 13.02
N ASN A 158 4.59 24.86 12.82
CA ASN A 158 4.35 26.15 12.18
C ASN A 158 4.63 26.11 10.66
N GLY A 159 4.92 24.94 10.11
CA GLY A 159 5.22 24.78 8.68
C GLY A 159 6.64 25.20 8.27
N LYS A 160 7.52 25.55 9.23
CA LYS A 160 8.91 25.89 8.94
C LYS A 160 9.74 24.63 8.74
N ALA A 161 10.55 24.57 7.71
CA ALA A 161 11.47 23.47 7.45
C ALA A 161 12.48 23.30 8.60
N ILE A 162 12.60 22.10 9.10
CA ILE A 162 13.61 21.63 10.08
C ILE A 162 14.77 20.97 9.33
N VAL A 163 14.42 20.17 8.31
CA VAL A 163 15.34 19.51 7.39
C VAL A 163 14.85 19.77 5.98
N GLY A 164 15.74 20.01 5.04
CA GLY A 164 15.41 20.37 3.66
C GLY A 164 15.10 21.86 3.48
N LYS A 165 14.42 22.22 2.38
CA LYS A 165 14.13 23.62 2.02
C LYS A 165 12.64 23.91 1.93
N SER A 166 12.05 23.71 0.75
CA SER A 166 10.63 23.99 0.50
C SER A 166 9.97 22.82 -0.20
N TRP A 167 8.69 22.60 0.11
CA TRP A 167 7.87 21.65 -0.59
C TRP A 167 6.96 22.37 -1.59
N GLU A 168 7.22 22.14 -2.86
CA GLU A 168 6.55 22.86 -3.96
C GLU A 168 6.07 21.86 -5.04
N PRO A 169 5.07 21.02 -4.72
CA PRO A 169 4.68 19.88 -5.57
C PRO A 169 4.11 20.28 -6.92
N ASN A 170 3.71 21.54 -7.11
CA ASN A 170 3.15 22.03 -8.37
C ASN A 170 4.20 22.70 -9.29
N SER A 171 5.36 23.09 -8.77
CA SER A 171 6.38 23.84 -9.51
C SER A 171 7.74 23.16 -9.53
N ASN A 172 8.10 22.41 -8.49
CA ASN A 172 9.38 21.72 -8.39
C ASN A 172 9.23 20.23 -8.77
N PRO A 173 9.91 19.76 -9.84
CA PRO A 173 9.80 18.38 -10.32
C PRO A 173 10.30 17.34 -9.30
N TYR A 174 11.10 17.74 -8.31
CA TYR A 174 11.62 16.85 -7.26
C TYR A 174 10.73 16.80 -6.00
N SER A 175 9.71 17.66 -5.90
CA SER A 175 8.75 17.64 -4.80
C SER A 175 7.67 16.58 -5.04
N ILE A 176 7.42 15.77 -4.03
CA ILE A 176 6.46 14.66 -4.07
C ILE A 176 5.05 15.21 -4.07
N LYS A 177 4.23 14.79 -5.03
CA LYS A 177 2.82 15.18 -5.14
C LYS A 177 1.95 14.23 -4.29
N PRO A 178 0.93 14.76 -3.57
CA PRO A 178 0.05 13.93 -2.74
C PRO A 178 -0.69 12.84 -3.52
N ASP A 179 -1.05 13.11 -4.76
CA ASP A 179 -1.74 12.22 -5.68
C ASP A 179 -0.81 11.62 -6.76
N GLY A 180 0.51 11.75 -6.57
CA GLY A 180 1.54 11.34 -7.51
C GLY A 180 1.83 9.84 -7.54
N ASP A 181 2.62 9.44 -8.54
CA ASP A 181 3.04 8.04 -8.73
C ASP A 181 3.81 7.52 -7.52
N VAL A 182 4.62 8.36 -6.87
CA VAL A 182 5.41 8.01 -5.68
C VAL A 182 4.50 7.63 -4.53
N VAL A 183 3.59 8.52 -4.12
CA VAL A 183 2.69 8.27 -2.98
C VAL A 183 1.83 7.03 -3.22
N ARG A 184 1.26 6.88 -4.42
CA ARG A 184 0.45 5.71 -4.76
C ARG A 184 1.23 4.41 -4.69
N ALA A 185 2.47 4.38 -5.21
CA ALA A 185 3.28 3.17 -5.24
C ALA A 185 3.61 2.65 -3.82
N PHE A 186 3.89 3.56 -2.89
CA PHE A 186 4.18 3.23 -1.50
C PHE A 186 2.90 2.88 -0.72
N THR A 187 1.89 3.77 -0.75
CA THR A 187 0.73 3.66 0.15
C THR A 187 -0.17 2.47 -0.16
N LYS A 188 -0.31 2.07 -1.43
CA LYS A 188 -1.08 0.88 -1.79
C LYS A 188 -0.47 -0.44 -1.27
N ARG A 189 0.78 -0.39 -0.80
CA ARG A 189 1.52 -1.50 -0.20
C ARG A 189 1.71 -1.34 1.32
N GLY A 190 0.86 -0.54 1.94
CA GLY A 190 0.85 -0.38 3.40
C GLY A 190 1.95 0.51 3.97
N TRP A 191 2.79 1.15 3.12
CA TRP A 191 3.73 2.15 3.60
C TRP A 191 3.02 3.45 3.99
N ILE A 192 3.49 4.10 5.02
CA ILE A 192 2.92 5.35 5.53
C ILE A 192 3.76 6.52 5.03
N TRP A 193 3.11 7.51 4.39
CA TRP A 193 3.77 8.75 4.00
C TRP A 193 3.80 9.72 5.17
N GLY A 194 4.98 10.26 5.49
CA GLY A 194 5.21 11.18 6.61
C GLY A 194 4.52 12.54 6.50
N ALA A 195 3.98 12.90 5.34
CA ALA A 195 3.12 14.07 5.21
C ALA A 195 1.85 13.99 6.09
N ASN A 196 1.45 12.79 6.50
CA ASN A 196 0.31 12.55 7.39
C ASN A 196 0.68 12.56 8.89
N PHE A 197 1.96 12.75 9.22
CA PHE A 197 2.41 12.84 10.62
C PHE A 197 2.03 14.19 11.25
N ARG A 198 1.95 14.24 12.57
CA ARG A 198 1.76 15.49 13.29
C ARG A 198 2.86 16.50 12.98
N THR A 199 4.11 16.06 12.93
CA THR A 199 5.26 16.79 12.39
C THR A 199 5.49 16.26 10.98
N ARG A 200 4.97 16.99 9.98
CA ARG A 200 4.98 16.52 8.59
C ARG A 200 6.39 16.30 8.10
N ASP A 201 6.60 15.16 7.47
CA ASP A 201 7.88 14.77 6.86
C ASP A 201 7.64 14.30 5.42
N TYR A 202 7.75 15.25 4.49
CA TYR A 202 7.35 15.02 3.10
C TYR A 202 8.27 14.07 2.34
N MET A 203 9.54 13.90 2.77
CA MET A 203 10.48 12.95 2.17
C MET A 203 10.20 11.51 2.56
N HIS A 204 9.59 11.28 3.73
CA HIS A 204 9.61 10.04 4.48
C HIS A 204 8.49 9.08 4.09
N PHE A 205 8.88 7.85 3.78
CA PHE A 205 7.98 6.69 3.67
C PHE A 205 8.45 5.63 4.64
N GLY A 206 7.60 5.25 5.59
CA GLY A 206 7.90 4.26 6.61
C GLY A 206 7.01 3.02 6.48
N PHE A 207 7.59 1.84 6.67
CA PHE A 207 6.85 0.60 6.84
C PHE A 207 6.78 0.28 8.33
N ASP A 208 5.59 0.48 8.90
CA ASP A 208 5.32 0.21 10.31
C ASP A 208 4.42 -1.02 10.42
N GLU A 209 4.79 -1.92 11.31
CA GLU A 209 4.06 -3.15 11.59
C GLU A 209 2.87 -2.98 12.54
N MET A 210 2.62 -1.75 13.05
CA MET A 210 1.52 -1.47 13.98
C MET A 210 0.14 -1.58 13.34
#